data_f050ca7062bba11543e0dd1d09c9cf70
#
_entry.id   f050ca7062bba11543e0dd1d09c9cf70
#
_cell.length_a   1.000
_cell.length_b   1.000
_cell.length_c   1.000
_cell.angle_alpha   90.00
_cell.angle_beta   90.00
_cell.angle_gamma   90.00
#
_symmetry.space_group_name_H-M   'P 1'
#
loop_
_entity.id
_entity.type
_entity.pdbx_description
1 polymer ?
#
loop_
_entity_poly.entity_id
_entity_poly.type
_entity_poly.pdbx_seq_one_letter_code
_entity_poly.pdbx_strand_id
1 'polypeptide(L)'
;MATLSYRWRVDDTEHELRLVWVPATDGKPFMFGRAPRRKPVEIGGFHMGATPVTQALWLHVMGDNPAKSPRLRCPVEHASWEDITRTGGFLDRLNASGILTALGTEPGSRFRLPSETEWEYAARGGPHWPDGYVFSGSNDPDAVAWYGPRWNRGHQLVSDLLGWPLGWRLIGRVRRIVGKKTTRTHDVALKAPNQLGTYDMSGNVWEWCEDVCTDDLSQVPGDGTPYRGPGTERRLRGGCHHNWDLHCTVDWRYGIVPDAADGCIGFRVVLARR
;
A
#
# COMPACT_ATOMS: atom_id res chain seq x y z
N MET A 1 5.46 -5.45 -20.64
CA MET A 1 4.01 -5.48 -20.98
C MET A 1 3.43 -4.08 -20.86
N ALA A 2 2.29 -3.82 -21.53
CA ALA A 2 1.67 -2.50 -21.52
C ALA A 2 0.90 -2.24 -20.21
N THR A 3 0.67 -0.97 -19.91
CA THR A 3 -0.29 -0.53 -18.90
C THR A 3 -1.70 -0.89 -19.35
N LEU A 4 -2.52 -1.43 -18.44
CA LEU A 4 -3.93 -1.71 -18.69
C LEU A 4 -4.78 -0.63 -18.03
N SER A 5 -5.93 -0.29 -18.61
CA SER A 5 -6.86 0.65 -17.98
C SER A 5 -8.31 0.29 -18.26
N TYR A 6 -9.14 0.50 -17.23
CA TYR A 6 -10.59 0.39 -17.28
C TYR A 6 -11.20 1.70 -16.82
N ARG A 7 -12.17 2.25 -17.59
CA ARG A 7 -12.83 3.52 -17.29
C ARG A 7 -14.32 3.33 -17.08
N TRP A 8 -14.85 4.10 -16.16
CA TRP A 8 -16.29 4.16 -15.88
C TRP A 8 -16.70 5.56 -15.42
N ARG A 9 -17.98 5.81 -15.27
CA ARG A 9 -18.52 7.10 -14.80
C ARG A 9 -19.32 6.93 -13.52
N VAL A 10 -19.18 7.90 -12.62
CA VAL A 10 -20.01 8.10 -11.45
C VAL A 10 -20.40 9.57 -11.44
N ASP A 11 -21.70 9.89 -11.35
CA ASP A 11 -22.22 11.26 -11.34
C ASP A 11 -21.56 12.14 -12.42
N ASP A 12 -21.57 11.69 -13.68
CA ASP A 12 -20.96 12.35 -14.84
C ASP A 12 -19.43 12.54 -14.81
N THR A 13 -18.76 12.15 -13.73
CA THR A 13 -17.30 12.18 -13.62
C THR A 13 -16.68 10.86 -14.09
N GLU A 14 -15.68 10.98 -14.98
CA GLU A 14 -14.90 9.82 -15.44
C GLU A 14 -13.88 9.42 -14.38
N HIS A 15 -13.81 8.10 -14.12
CA HIS A 15 -12.84 7.47 -13.24
C HIS A 15 -12.08 6.37 -13.98
N GLU A 16 -10.88 6.04 -13.52
CA GLU A 16 -10.01 5.06 -14.16
C GLU A 16 -9.37 4.12 -13.12
N LEU A 17 -9.42 2.82 -13.37
CA LEU A 17 -8.52 1.84 -12.79
C LEU A 17 -7.36 1.64 -13.76
N ARG A 18 -6.18 2.15 -13.43
CA ARG A 18 -4.96 1.98 -14.18
C ARG A 18 -4.06 0.94 -13.50
N LEU A 19 -3.61 -0.04 -14.27
CA LEU A 19 -2.72 -1.10 -13.81
C LEU A 19 -1.38 -0.98 -14.53
N VAL A 20 -0.30 -0.81 -13.78
CA VAL A 20 1.06 -0.74 -14.31
C VAL A 20 1.71 -2.12 -14.27
N TRP A 21 2.52 -2.43 -15.27
CA TRP A 21 3.28 -3.67 -15.29
C TRP A 21 4.49 -3.58 -14.35
N VAL A 22 4.61 -4.55 -13.45
CA VAL A 22 5.77 -4.77 -12.59
C VAL A 22 6.55 -5.96 -13.18
N PRO A 23 7.74 -5.75 -13.74
CA PRO A 23 8.54 -6.82 -14.33
C PRO A 23 8.98 -7.85 -13.28
N ALA A 24 9.17 -9.10 -13.72
CA ALA A 24 9.78 -10.13 -12.88
C ALA A 24 11.23 -9.78 -12.50
N THR A 25 11.76 -10.46 -11.50
CA THR A 25 13.17 -10.33 -11.11
C THR A 25 14.14 -11.05 -12.04
N ASP A 26 13.65 -12.00 -12.83
CA ASP A 26 14.36 -12.72 -13.91
C ASP A 26 15.76 -13.22 -13.48
N GLY A 27 15.83 -13.94 -12.36
CA GLY A 27 17.07 -14.51 -11.82
C GLY A 27 18.00 -13.49 -11.12
N LYS A 28 17.52 -12.26 -10.88
CA LYS A 28 18.20 -11.24 -10.05
C LYS A 28 17.33 -10.96 -8.82
N PRO A 29 17.45 -11.76 -7.77
CA PRO A 29 16.56 -11.67 -6.61
C PRO A 29 16.48 -10.26 -6.02
N PHE A 30 15.27 -9.84 -5.71
CA PHE A 30 15.03 -8.62 -4.95
C PHE A 30 15.41 -8.82 -3.48
N MET A 31 16.10 -7.85 -2.89
CA MET A 31 16.50 -7.91 -1.47
C MET A 31 15.41 -7.30 -0.58
N PHE A 32 14.45 -8.12 -0.19
CA PHE A 32 13.31 -7.77 0.66
C PHE A 32 13.72 -7.43 2.08
N GLY A 33 13.12 -6.39 2.65
CA GLY A 33 13.27 -6.00 4.05
C GLY A 33 14.30 -4.89 4.28
N ARG A 34 14.54 -4.58 5.55
CA ARG A 34 15.40 -3.48 6.01
C ARG A 34 16.83 -3.95 6.29
N ALA A 35 17.83 -3.20 5.81
CA ALA A 35 19.23 -3.47 6.15
C ALA A 35 19.45 -3.38 7.68
N PRO A 36 20.33 -4.21 8.29
CA PRO A 36 21.13 -5.25 7.63
C PRO A 36 20.37 -6.57 7.39
N ARG A 37 19.14 -6.71 7.86
CA ARG A 37 18.33 -7.92 7.72
C ARG A 37 17.51 -7.85 6.43
N ARG A 38 18.01 -8.52 5.39
CA ARG A 38 17.33 -8.65 4.09
C ARG A 38 17.31 -10.10 3.65
N LYS A 39 16.28 -10.46 2.87
CA LYS A 39 16.12 -11.77 2.28
C LYS A 39 16.03 -11.65 0.76
N PRO A 40 16.75 -12.48 -0.01
CA PRO A 40 16.55 -12.57 -1.45
C PRO A 40 15.18 -13.21 -1.75
N VAL A 41 14.41 -12.60 -2.67
CA VAL A 41 13.09 -13.06 -3.10
C VAL A 41 13.01 -12.96 -4.62
N GLU A 42 12.54 -14.02 -5.26
CA GLU A 42 12.18 -14.03 -6.67
C GLU A 42 10.73 -13.58 -6.83
N ILE A 43 10.49 -12.60 -7.68
CA ILE A 43 9.17 -12.04 -7.94
C ILE A 43 8.78 -12.34 -9.38
N GLY A 44 7.63 -12.97 -9.58
CA GLY A 44 7.02 -13.11 -10.91
C GLY A 44 6.50 -11.77 -11.43
N GLY A 45 6.34 -11.63 -12.74
CA GLY A 45 5.74 -10.42 -13.30
C GLY A 45 4.23 -10.34 -13.06
N PHE A 46 3.73 -9.14 -12.73
CA PHE A 46 2.31 -8.89 -12.45
C PHE A 46 1.92 -7.46 -12.81
N HIS A 47 0.62 -7.18 -12.88
CA HIS A 47 0.14 -5.81 -12.93
C HIS A 47 -0.28 -5.35 -11.53
N MET A 48 0.00 -4.09 -11.20
CA MET A 48 -0.39 -3.48 -9.93
C MET A 48 -1.22 -2.21 -10.17
N GLY A 49 -2.22 -1.97 -9.34
CA GLY A 49 -2.93 -0.70 -9.33
C GLY A 49 -1.96 0.47 -9.22
N ALA A 50 -2.03 1.40 -10.18
CA ALA A 50 -1.16 2.58 -10.16
C ALA A 50 -1.36 3.42 -8.90
N THR A 51 -2.55 3.35 -8.32
CA THR A 51 -2.94 4.02 -7.07
C THR A 51 -3.58 3.01 -6.11
N PRO A 52 -3.76 3.35 -4.82
CA PRO A 52 -4.71 2.65 -3.97
C PRO A 52 -6.09 2.61 -4.62
N VAL A 53 -6.91 1.61 -4.26
CA VAL A 53 -8.31 1.53 -4.68
C VAL A 53 -9.02 2.80 -4.22
N THR A 54 -9.65 3.51 -5.16
CA THR A 54 -10.38 4.73 -4.86
C THR A 54 -11.79 4.44 -4.35
N GLN A 55 -12.38 5.41 -3.65
CA GLN A 55 -13.80 5.33 -3.25
C GLN A 55 -14.72 5.16 -4.45
N ALA A 56 -14.38 5.75 -5.61
CA ALA A 56 -15.13 5.56 -6.86
C ALA A 56 -15.10 4.10 -7.34
N LEU A 57 -13.94 3.44 -7.29
CA LEU A 57 -13.86 2.03 -7.70
C LEU A 57 -14.59 1.12 -6.71
N TRP A 58 -14.45 1.39 -5.41
CA TRP A 58 -15.21 0.65 -4.40
C TRP A 58 -16.71 0.78 -4.63
N LEU A 59 -17.21 2.02 -4.77
CA LEU A 59 -18.63 2.29 -5.05
C LEU A 59 -19.14 1.58 -6.32
N HIS A 60 -18.33 1.61 -7.39
CA HIS A 60 -18.67 0.93 -8.66
C HIS A 60 -18.82 -0.59 -8.50
N VAL A 61 -17.99 -1.21 -7.66
CA VAL A 61 -17.98 -2.67 -7.45
C VAL A 61 -18.96 -3.12 -6.38
N MET A 62 -19.07 -2.38 -5.27
CA MET A 62 -19.82 -2.78 -4.09
C MET A 62 -21.23 -2.19 -4.05
N GLY A 63 -21.45 -1.03 -4.67
CA GLY A 63 -22.71 -0.29 -4.63
C GLY A 63 -22.87 0.61 -3.41
N ASP A 64 -21.90 0.66 -2.51
CA ASP A 64 -21.84 1.50 -1.32
C ASP A 64 -20.48 2.16 -1.15
N ASN A 65 -20.30 3.00 -0.13
CA ASN A 65 -19.01 3.63 0.19
C ASN A 65 -18.80 3.65 1.72
N PRO A 66 -17.84 2.89 2.27
CA PRO A 66 -17.59 2.82 3.71
C PRO A 66 -16.89 4.06 4.26
N ALA A 67 -16.33 4.93 3.41
CA ALA A 67 -15.58 6.10 3.83
C ALA A 67 -16.45 7.11 4.59
N LYS A 68 -15.94 7.60 5.71
CA LYS A 68 -16.65 8.62 6.52
C LYS A 68 -16.79 9.98 5.83
N SER A 69 -15.88 10.27 4.90
CA SER A 69 -15.91 11.50 4.11
C SER A 69 -15.93 11.15 2.62
N PRO A 70 -17.10 11.09 1.97
CA PRO A 70 -17.21 10.74 0.56
C PRO A 70 -16.45 11.72 -0.32
N ARG A 71 -15.39 11.21 -0.96
CA ARG A 71 -14.54 11.92 -1.95
C ARG A 71 -14.01 10.89 -2.94
N LEU A 72 -14.71 10.76 -4.06
CA LEU A 72 -14.55 9.65 -4.99
C LEU A 72 -13.13 9.43 -5.52
N ARG A 73 -12.30 10.47 -5.58
CA ARG A 73 -10.91 10.40 -6.01
C ARG A 73 -9.91 10.06 -4.89
N CYS A 74 -10.36 10.03 -3.63
CA CYS A 74 -9.52 9.58 -2.52
C CYS A 74 -9.46 8.05 -2.45
N PRO A 75 -8.43 7.49 -1.79
CA PRO A 75 -8.43 6.07 -1.43
C PRO A 75 -9.70 5.72 -0.65
N VAL A 76 -10.23 4.52 -0.88
CA VAL A 76 -11.22 3.95 0.03
C VAL A 76 -10.56 3.71 1.39
N GLU A 77 -11.28 4.06 2.45
CA GLU A 77 -10.89 3.89 3.84
C GLU A 77 -12.01 3.17 4.60
N HIS A 78 -11.75 2.75 5.82
CA HIS A 78 -12.71 1.96 6.61
C HIS A 78 -13.15 0.63 5.95
N ALA A 79 -12.28 0.05 5.12
CA ALA A 79 -12.44 -1.29 4.57
C ALA A 79 -11.47 -2.23 5.29
N SER A 80 -12.00 -3.21 6.01
CA SER A 80 -11.22 -4.24 6.68
C SER A 80 -10.62 -5.23 5.67
N TRP A 81 -9.61 -5.99 6.09
CA TRP A 81 -9.07 -7.08 5.27
C TRP A 81 -10.16 -8.11 4.93
N GLU A 82 -11.06 -8.37 5.88
CA GLU A 82 -12.19 -9.29 5.68
C GLU A 82 -13.21 -8.75 4.67
N ASP A 83 -13.55 -7.47 4.70
CA ASP A 83 -14.46 -6.86 3.70
C ASP A 83 -13.91 -6.97 2.29
N ILE A 84 -12.58 -6.95 2.16
CA ILE A 84 -11.90 -7.05 0.88
C ILE A 84 -11.87 -8.49 0.37
N THR A 85 -11.59 -9.48 1.26
CA THR A 85 -11.18 -10.84 0.84
C THR A 85 -12.24 -11.92 1.05
N ARG A 86 -13.26 -11.69 1.90
CA ARG A 86 -14.33 -12.68 2.15
C ARG A 86 -15.11 -12.99 0.89
N THR A 87 -15.81 -14.11 0.88
CA THR A 87 -16.78 -14.47 -0.16
C THR A 87 -17.84 -13.37 -0.27
N GLY A 88 -18.10 -12.89 -1.51
CA GLY A 88 -18.97 -11.75 -1.76
C GLY A 88 -18.39 -10.39 -1.36
N GLY A 89 -17.14 -10.33 -0.89
CA GLY A 89 -16.39 -9.10 -0.63
C GLY A 89 -15.87 -8.43 -1.90
N PHE A 90 -15.08 -7.38 -1.71
CA PHE A 90 -14.65 -6.53 -2.82
C PHE A 90 -13.94 -7.32 -3.94
N LEU A 91 -12.95 -8.15 -3.60
CA LEU A 91 -12.19 -8.92 -4.61
C LEU A 91 -13.04 -9.93 -5.36
N ASP A 92 -13.98 -10.60 -4.68
CA ASP A 92 -14.92 -11.53 -5.31
C ASP A 92 -15.78 -10.80 -6.34
N ARG A 93 -16.38 -9.67 -5.95
CA ARG A 93 -17.23 -8.86 -6.84
C ARG A 93 -16.43 -8.23 -7.97
N LEU A 94 -15.21 -7.72 -7.70
CA LEU A 94 -14.34 -7.17 -8.73
C LEU A 94 -14.00 -8.22 -9.79
N ASN A 95 -13.68 -9.44 -9.38
CA ASN A 95 -13.39 -10.54 -10.29
C ASN A 95 -14.62 -11.01 -11.10
N ALA A 96 -15.82 -10.80 -10.58
CA ALA A 96 -17.08 -11.14 -11.25
C ALA A 96 -17.67 -9.98 -12.10
N SER A 97 -17.12 -8.76 -12.02
CA SER A 97 -17.71 -7.54 -12.58
C SER A 97 -17.59 -7.36 -14.10
N GLY A 98 -16.91 -8.26 -14.80
CA GLY A 98 -16.62 -8.09 -16.24
C GLY A 98 -15.41 -7.18 -16.54
N ILE A 99 -14.81 -6.55 -15.54
CA ILE A 99 -13.62 -5.67 -15.71
C ILE A 99 -12.45 -6.46 -16.30
N LEU A 100 -12.24 -7.72 -15.91
CA LEU A 100 -11.19 -8.57 -16.47
C LEU A 100 -11.36 -8.75 -17.99
N THR A 101 -12.58 -8.96 -18.44
CA THR A 101 -12.91 -9.07 -19.87
C THR A 101 -12.68 -7.74 -20.60
N ALA A 102 -13.12 -6.63 -20.00
CA ALA A 102 -12.92 -5.29 -20.56
C ALA A 102 -11.44 -4.90 -20.67
N LEU A 103 -10.60 -5.38 -19.76
CA LEU A 103 -9.14 -5.20 -19.79
C LEU A 103 -8.43 -6.12 -20.83
N GLY A 104 -9.14 -7.07 -21.43
CA GLY A 104 -8.55 -8.04 -22.37
C GLY A 104 -7.53 -8.97 -21.69
N THR A 105 -7.78 -9.34 -20.44
CA THR A 105 -6.84 -10.16 -19.67
C THR A 105 -6.88 -11.62 -20.13
N GLU A 106 -5.74 -12.31 -19.94
CA GLU A 106 -5.63 -13.72 -20.25
C GLU A 106 -6.52 -14.59 -19.34
N PRO A 107 -7.02 -15.72 -19.83
CA PRO A 107 -7.77 -16.68 -19.02
C PRO A 107 -6.98 -17.09 -17.76
N GLY A 108 -7.67 -17.15 -16.63
CA GLY A 108 -7.07 -17.46 -15.32
C GLY A 108 -6.44 -16.27 -14.60
N SER A 109 -6.44 -15.08 -15.20
CA SER A 109 -6.07 -13.82 -14.50
C SER A 109 -7.12 -13.48 -13.47
N ARG A 110 -6.67 -12.97 -12.30
CA ARG A 110 -7.57 -12.49 -11.26
C ARG A 110 -6.96 -11.36 -10.44
N PHE A 111 -7.82 -10.51 -9.93
CA PHE A 111 -7.46 -9.51 -8.94
C PHE A 111 -7.32 -10.15 -7.55
N ARG A 112 -6.31 -9.70 -6.81
CA ARG A 112 -6.05 -10.06 -5.41
C ARG A 112 -5.31 -8.92 -4.69
N LEU A 113 -5.10 -9.06 -3.40
CA LEU A 113 -4.13 -8.23 -2.69
C LEU A 113 -2.70 -8.59 -3.15
N PRO A 114 -1.75 -7.65 -3.09
CA PRO A 114 -0.33 -7.97 -3.24
C PRO A 114 0.14 -8.85 -2.08
N SER A 115 1.13 -9.70 -2.32
CA SER A 115 1.96 -10.17 -1.22
C SER A 115 2.79 -8.99 -0.66
N GLU A 116 3.27 -9.12 0.56
CA GLU A 116 4.11 -8.10 1.17
C GLU A 116 5.40 -7.86 0.37
N THR A 117 5.97 -8.92 -0.19
CA THR A 117 7.18 -8.84 -1.02
C THR A 117 6.91 -8.21 -2.37
N GLU A 118 5.80 -8.51 -3.02
CA GLU A 118 5.36 -7.83 -4.26
C GLU A 118 5.13 -6.33 -4.01
N TRP A 119 4.49 -6.00 -2.88
CA TRP A 119 4.26 -4.61 -2.50
C TRP A 119 5.58 -3.84 -2.34
N GLU A 120 6.54 -4.38 -1.57
CA GLU A 120 7.83 -3.71 -1.35
C GLU A 120 8.64 -3.61 -2.64
N TYR A 121 8.68 -4.67 -3.46
CA TYR A 121 9.36 -4.66 -4.75
C TYR A 121 8.81 -3.55 -5.66
N ALA A 122 7.49 -3.44 -5.77
CA ALA A 122 6.85 -2.39 -6.55
C ALA A 122 7.09 -0.99 -5.95
N ALA A 123 7.04 -0.84 -4.61
CA ALA A 123 7.32 0.42 -3.93
C ALA A 123 8.74 0.92 -4.17
N ARG A 124 9.69 0.01 -4.29
CA ARG A 124 11.10 0.32 -4.63
C ARG A 124 11.34 0.53 -6.14
N GLY A 125 10.28 0.55 -6.96
CA GLY A 125 10.38 0.78 -8.40
C GLY A 125 10.65 -0.49 -9.22
N GLY A 126 10.34 -1.69 -8.73
CA GLY A 126 10.56 -2.93 -9.41
C GLY A 126 12.05 -3.16 -9.73
N PRO A 127 12.48 -3.33 -10.99
CA PRO A 127 13.90 -3.49 -11.37
C PRO A 127 14.80 -2.33 -10.92
N HIS A 128 14.23 -1.16 -10.57
CA HIS A 128 14.96 0.00 -10.06
C HIS A 128 15.21 -0.05 -8.53
N TRP A 129 14.83 -1.13 -7.85
CA TRP A 129 15.06 -1.26 -6.41
C TRP A 129 16.51 -1.00 -5.95
N PRO A 130 17.57 -1.21 -6.77
CA PRO A 130 18.95 -0.89 -6.38
C PRO A 130 19.22 0.61 -6.25
N ASP A 131 18.34 1.50 -6.76
CA ASP A 131 18.49 2.97 -6.59
C ASP A 131 18.44 3.36 -5.10
N GLY A 132 17.86 2.51 -4.24
CA GLY A 132 17.96 2.59 -2.79
C GLY A 132 17.16 3.73 -2.17
N TYR A 133 16.14 4.25 -2.84
CA TYR A 133 15.27 5.30 -2.30
C TYR A 133 14.59 4.88 -0.99
N VAL A 134 14.55 5.81 -0.05
CA VAL A 134 13.92 5.63 1.27
C VAL A 134 12.39 5.59 1.15
N PHE A 135 11.83 6.46 0.30
CA PHE A 135 10.41 6.50 -0.05
C PHE A 135 10.22 6.03 -1.48
N SER A 136 9.01 5.75 -1.88
CA SER A 136 8.73 5.24 -3.22
C SER A 136 9.04 6.29 -4.30
N GLY A 137 10.19 6.13 -4.93
CA GLY A 137 10.69 6.98 -6.03
C GLY A 137 11.51 8.20 -5.60
N SER A 138 11.74 8.45 -4.29
CA SER A 138 12.50 9.61 -3.82
C SER A 138 13.11 9.41 -2.44
N ASN A 139 14.14 10.22 -2.11
CA ASN A 139 14.62 10.41 -0.74
C ASN A 139 13.96 11.62 -0.04
N ASP A 140 13.20 12.42 -0.78
CA ASP A 140 12.40 13.51 -0.22
C ASP A 140 10.93 13.09 -0.07
N PRO A 141 10.42 12.91 1.17
CA PRO A 141 9.04 12.53 1.40
C PRO A 141 8.03 13.58 0.91
N ASP A 142 8.40 14.87 0.85
CA ASP A 142 7.47 15.90 0.38
C ASP A 142 7.17 15.77 -1.12
N ALA A 143 8.05 15.13 -1.88
CA ALA A 143 7.84 14.89 -3.31
C ALA A 143 6.83 13.78 -3.60
N VAL A 144 6.78 12.73 -2.77
CA VAL A 144 6.10 11.46 -3.08
C VAL A 144 5.05 11.02 -2.06
N ALA A 145 5.00 11.64 -0.86
CA ALA A 145 4.20 11.16 0.25
C ALA A 145 3.22 12.19 0.80
N TRP A 146 2.04 11.71 1.23
CA TRP A 146 1.15 12.38 2.15
C TRP A 146 1.32 11.78 3.54
N TYR A 147 1.91 12.55 4.47
CA TYR A 147 2.28 12.10 5.80
C TYR A 147 2.02 13.20 6.85
N GLY A 148 2.11 12.87 8.12
CA GLY A 148 2.02 13.81 9.24
C GLY A 148 3.32 14.58 9.46
N PRO A 149 3.78 14.76 10.70
CA PRO A 149 5.01 15.51 10.98
C PRO A 149 6.25 14.70 10.56
N ARG A 150 7.33 15.40 10.19
CA ARG A 150 8.64 14.78 9.97
C ARG A 150 9.23 14.27 11.29
N TRP A 151 9.80 13.07 11.25
CA TRP A 151 10.68 12.57 12.30
C TRP A 151 12.04 13.27 12.21
N ASN A 152 12.50 13.88 13.29
CA ASN A 152 13.80 14.53 13.34
C ASN A 152 14.65 14.03 14.51
N ARG A 153 15.94 14.42 14.53
CA ARG A 153 16.88 14.05 15.60
C ARG A 153 16.41 14.42 17.00
N GLY A 154 15.65 15.51 17.17
CA GLY A 154 15.09 15.90 18.46
C GLY A 154 14.08 14.89 18.99
N HIS A 155 13.24 14.34 18.13
CA HIS A 155 12.32 13.26 18.48
C HIS A 155 13.07 11.97 18.87
N GLN A 156 14.13 11.63 18.14
CA GLN A 156 14.99 10.49 18.47
C GLN A 156 15.64 10.64 19.84
N LEU A 157 16.26 11.80 20.12
CA LEU A 157 16.90 12.07 21.41
C LEU A 157 15.91 11.99 22.57
N VAL A 158 14.68 12.49 22.40
CA VAL A 158 13.64 12.40 23.43
C VAL A 158 13.23 10.95 23.68
N SER A 159 13.12 10.14 22.65
CA SER A 159 12.80 8.71 22.78
C SER A 159 13.92 7.95 23.46
N ASP A 160 15.18 8.26 23.12
CA ASP A 160 16.37 7.59 23.68
C ASP A 160 16.57 7.96 25.16
N LEU A 161 16.33 9.22 25.53
CA LEU A 161 16.49 9.70 26.90
C LEU A 161 15.39 9.25 27.86
N LEU A 162 14.15 9.16 27.40
CA LEU A 162 12.99 8.88 28.23
C LEU A 162 12.45 7.46 28.11
N GLY A 163 13.02 6.66 27.23
CA GLY A 163 12.47 5.37 26.85
C GLY A 163 11.22 5.48 25.99
N TRP A 164 10.96 4.48 25.15
CA TRP A 164 9.90 4.47 24.16
C TRP A 164 8.51 4.87 24.66
N PRO A 165 8.00 4.34 25.79
CA PRO A 165 6.64 4.68 26.22
C PRO A 165 6.47 6.14 26.69
N LEU A 166 7.47 6.69 27.39
CA LEU A 166 7.44 8.06 27.93
C LEU A 166 7.79 9.09 26.85
N GLY A 167 8.78 8.79 26.02
CA GLY A 167 9.17 9.62 24.87
C GLY A 167 8.01 9.84 23.92
N TRP A 168 7.25 8.80 23.60
CA TRP A 168 6.05 8.88 22.77
C TRP A 168 4.94 9.77 23.34
N ARG A 169 4.71 9.71 24.66
CA ARG A 169 3.72 10.57 25.32
C ARG A 169 4.09 12.06 25.24
N LEU A 170 5.38 12.37 25.41
CA LEU A 170 5.86 13.75 25.33
C LEU A 170 5.84 14.27 23.88
N ILE A 171 6.31 13.47 22.93
CA ILE A 171 6.29 13.76 21.50
C ILE A 171 4.84 13.94 21.01
N GLY A 172 3.90 13.14 21.51
CA GLY A 172 2.48 13.29 21.24
C GLY A 172 1.89 14.64 21.72
N ARG A 173 2.41 15.18 22.81
CA ARG A 173 2.05 16.53 23.29
C ARG A 173 2.67 17.65 22.44
N VAL A 174 3.93 17.50 22.05
CA VAL A 174 4.63 18.42 21.13
C VAL A 174 3.98 18.43 19.73
N ARG A 175 3.51 17.29 19.24
CA ARG A 175 2.74 17.17 17.98
C ARG A 175 1.49 18.05 17.95
N ARG A 176 0.85 18.29 19.11
CA ARG A 176 -0.31 19.19 19.23
C ARG A 176 0.09 20.66 19.03
N ILE A 177 1.37 21.01 19.21
CA ILE A 177 1.92 22.38 19.16
C ILE A 177 2.58 22.68 17.81
N VAL A 178 3.21 21.69 17.15
CA VAL A 178 4.05 21.85 15.94
C VAL A 178 3.30 21.56 14.64
N GLY A 179 2.04 21.91 14.56
CA GLY A 179 1.36 22.11 13.27
C GLY A 179 0.73 20.86 12.64
N LYS A 180 -0.53 21.02 12.34
CA LYS A 180 -1.36 20.13 11.51
C LYS A 180 -0.83 20.11 10.07
N LYS A 181 -0.03 19.12 9.70
CA LYS A 181 -0.03 18.65 8.32
C LYS A 181 -1.10 17.56 8.25
N THR A 182 -2.01 17.72 7.36
CA THR A 182 -3.14 16.89 6.92
C THR A 182 -3.72 15.86 7.93
N THR A 183 -5.02 15.99 8.19
CA THR A 183 -5.79 15.09 9.06
C THR A 183 -6.73 14.19 8.25
N ARG A 184 -6.52 14.04 6.96
CA ARG A 184 -7.41 13.31 6.05
C ARG A 184 -6.65 12.73 4.85
N THR A 185 -7.23 11.75 4.19
CA THR A 185 -6.78 11.24 2.88
C THR A 185 -6.80 12.33 1.81
N HIS A 186 -5.98 12.20 0.80
CA HIS A 186 -5.90 13.08 -0.38
C HIS A 186 -6.32 12.32 -1.63
N ASP A 187 -6.76 13.06 -2.64
CA ASP A 187 -6.98 12.50 -3.96
C ASP A 187 -5.71 11.79 -4.41
N VAL A 188 -5.89 10.63 -5.03
CA VAL A 188 -4.76 9.82 -5.51
C VAL A 188 -3.98 10.51 -6.62
N ALA A 189 -2.71 10.14 -6.76
CA ALA A 189 -1.82 10.61 -7.84
C ALA A 189 -1.58 12.13 -7.90
N LEU A 190 -1.65 12.83 -6.75
CA LEU A 190 -1.28 14.25 -6.66
C LEU A 190 0.20 14.47 -6.33
N LYS A 191 0.92 13.43 -5.89
CA LYS A 191 2.37 13.43 -5.67
C LYS A 191 3.08 12.74 -6.85
N ALA A 192 4.41 12.82 -6.90
CA ALA A 192 5.16 12.16 -7.95
C ALA A 192 5.08 10.62 -7.84
N PRO A 193 5.03 9.90 -8.98
CA PRO A 193 5.10 8.46 -9.00
C PRO A 193 6.55 7.96 -8.80
N ASN A 194 6.68 6.67 -8.54
CA ASN A 194 7.96 6.00 -8.70
C ASN A 194 8.26 5.63 -10.16
N GLN A 195 9.36 4.93 -10.40
CA GLN A 195 9.86 4.56 -11.73
C GLN A 195 8.91 3.62 -12.52
N LEU A 196 8.04 2.89 -11.84
CA LEU A 196 7.00 2.07 -12.46
C LEU A 196 5.74 2.88 -12.84
N GLY A 197 5.61 4.10 -12.32
CA GLY A 197 4.37 4.88 -12.46
C GLY A 197 3.32 4.52 -11.40
N THR A 198 3.72 3.94 -10.25
CA THR A 198 2.86 3.77 -9.07
C THR A 198 2.94 5.01 -8.18
N TYR A 199 1.79 5.43 -7.65
CA TYR A 199 1.60 6.60 -6.80
C TYR A 199 1.18 6.19 -5.39
N ASP A 200 1.38 7.09 -4.43
CA ASP A 200 0.88 6.95 -3.06
C ASP A 200 1.34 5.66 -2.34
N MET A 201 2.48 5.07 -2.76
CA MET A 201 3.08 3.92 -2.05
C MET A 201 3.87 4.37 -0.80
N SER A 202 3.93 5.68 -0.55
CA SER A 202 4.45 6.28 0.66
C SER A 202 3.41 7.26 1.18
N GLY A 203 2.76 6.97 2.31
CA GLY A 203 1.73 7.80 2.93
C GLY A 203 0.33 7.63 2.32
N ASN A 204 -0.51 8.62 2.47
CA ASN A 204 -1.94 8.66 2.17
C ASN A 204 -2.74 7.66 3.02
N VAL A 205 -2.71 6.37 2.70
CA VAL A 205 -3.31 5.28 3.50
C VAL A 205 -2.33 4.12 3.67
N TRP A 206 -2.41 3.43 4.79
CA TRP A 206 -1.86 2.09 4.94
C TRP A 206 -2.52 1.16 3.93
N GLU A 207 -1.77 0.22 3.39
CA GLU A 207 -2.27 -0.72 2.40
C GLU A 207 -2.19 -2.15 2.88
N TRP A 208 -3.35 -2.84 2.89
CA TRP A 208 -3.43 -4.25 3.18
C TRP A 208 -2.65 -5.09 2.17
N CYS A 209 -1.85 -6.03 2.69
CA CYS A 209 -1.27 -7.14 1.95
C CYS A 209 -2.00 -8.46 2.28
N GLU A 210 -1.76 -9.49 1.47
CA GLU A 210 -2.38 -10.80 1.66
C GLU A 210 -1.78 -11.57 2.85
N ASP A 211 -0.55 -11.22 3.24
CA ASP A 211 0.26 -11.93 4.21
C ASP A 211 -0.28 -11.87 5.64
N VAL A 212 -0.15 -12.98 6.35
CA VAL A 212 -0.12 -13.00 7.82
C VAL A 212 1.16 -12.32 8.28
N CYS A 213 1.12 -11.63 9.42
CA CYS A 213 2.29 -10.96 9.99
C CYS A 213 3.34 -11.95 10.47
N THR A 214 4.58 -11.74 10.07
CA THR A 214 5.77 -12.34 10.68
C THR A 214 6.91 -11.34 10.65
N ASP A 215 7.67 -11.23 11.74
CA ASP A 215 8.90 -10.42 11.79
C ASP A 215 10.14 -11.28 11.52
N ASP A 216 9.98 -12.60 11.47
CA ASP A 216 11.01 -13.53 11.07
C ASP A 216 11.06 -13.64 9.53
N LEU A 217 12.02 -12.94 8.93
CA LEU A 217 12.19 -12.95 7.47
C LEU A 217 12.54 -14.33 6.91
N SER A 218 13.03 -15.28 7.73
CA SER A 218 13.31 -16.62 7.25
C SER A 218 12.05 -17.36 6.83
N GLN A 219 10.91 -17.04 7.45
CA GLN A 219 9.61 -17.63 7.16
C GLN A 219 8.93 -17.03 5.91
N VAL A 220 9.30 -15.82 5.50
CA VAL A 220 8.74 -15.18 4.29
C VAL A 220 9.10 -16.05 3.08
N PRO A 221 8.15 -16.41 2.19
CA PRO A 221 8.46 -17.19 1.00
C PRO A 221 9.49 -16.50 0.09
N GLY A 222 10.36 -17.29 -0.53
CA GLY A 222 11.41 -16.77 -1.42
C GLY A 222 10.96 -16.60 -2.86
N ASP A 223 9.72 -16.91 -3.19
CA ASP A 223 9.12 -16.94 -4.54
C ASP A 223 8.05 -15.84 -4.77
N GLY A 224 7.97 -14.87 -3.88
CA GLY A 224 6.99 -13.78 -3.99
C GLY A 224 5.57 -14.14 -3.54
N THR A 225 5.29 -15.38 -3.16
CA THR A 225 4.00 -15.77 -2.62
C THR A 225 3.78 -15.20 -1.21
N PRO A 226 2.52 -14.97 -0.79
CA PRO A 226 2.25 -14.43 0.54
C PRO A 226 2.55 -15.44 1.65
N TYR A 227 3.07 -14.97 2.77
CA TYR A 227 3.22 -15.78 3.98
C TYR A 227 1.85 -16.13 4.57
N ARG A 228 1.58 -17.43 4.74
CA ARG A 228 0.32 -17.99 5.25
C ARG A 228 0.50 -18.83 6.53
N GLY A 229 1.62 -18.65 7.22
CA GLY A 229 1.90 -19.33 8.47
C GLY A 229 1.03 -18.85 9.63
N PRO A 230 1.34 -19.28 10.87
CA PRO A 230 0.58 -18.91 12.05
C PRO A 230 0.63 -17.40 12.32
N GLY A 231 -0.48 -16.85 12.81
CA GLY A 231 -0.64 -15.45 13.17
C GLY A 231 -2.08 -14.99 13.06
N THR A 232 -2.43 -13.96 13.79
CA THR A 232 -3.78 -13.40 13.84
C THR A 232 -3.88 -12.03 13.14
N GLU A 233 -2.73 -11.42 12.84
CA GLU A 233 -2.66 -10.11 12.21
C GLU A 233 -2.35 -10.22 10.72
N ARG A 234 -2.77 -9.23 9.96
CA ARG A 234 -2.46 -9.06 8.54
C ARG A 234 -1.49 -7.91 8.34
N ARG A 235 -0.66 -8.03 7.31
CA ARG A 235 0.38 -7.06 7.00
C ARG A 235 -0.19 -5.79 6.38
N LEU A 236 0.32 -4.65 6.87
CA LEU A 236 0.10 -3.31 6.32
C LEU A 236 1.42 -2.68 5.90
N ARG A 237 1.37 -1.92 4.81
CA ARG A 237 2.53 -1.24 4.23
C ARG A 237 2.22 0.22 3.87
N GLY A 238 3.26 1.05 3.70
CA GLY A 238 3.20 2.39 3.12
C GLY A 238 3.01 3.55 4.07
N GLY A 239 2.49 3.34 5.28
CA GLY A 239 2.14 4.44 6.18
C GLY A 239 0.91 5.22 5.73
N CYS A 240 0.51 6.24 6.48
CA CYS A 240 -0.65 7.05 6.12
C CYS A 240 -0.45 8.54 6.38
N HIS A 241 -1.41 9.34 5.93
CA HIS A 241 -1.40 10.79 5.96
C HIS A 241 -1.16 11.44 7.33
N HIS A 242 -1.36 10.74 8.44
CA HIS A 242 -1.10 11.28 9.77
C HIS A 242 0.07 10.61 10.52
N ASN A 243 0.68 9.58 9.94
CA ASN A 243 1.89 8.99 10.49
C ASN A 243 3.11 9.89 10.25
N TRP A 244 4.17 9.66 10.99
CA TRP A 244 5.45 10.27 10.71
C TRP A 244 6.04 9.71 9.42
N ASP A 245 6.86 10.52 8.75
CA ASP A 245 7.52 10.13 7.50
C ASP A 245 8.28 8.79 7.59
N LEU A 246 8.91 8.50 8.73
CA LEU A 246 9.62 7.24 8.93
C LEU A 246 8.72 5.99 8.77
N HIS A 247 7.41 6.11 9.03
CA HIS A 247 6.44 5.02 8.82
C HIS A 247 6.02 4.88 7.35
N CYS A 248 6.33 5.89 6.54
CA CYS A 248 6.03 5.91 5.11
C CYS A 248 7.20 5.42 4.24
N THR A 249 8.29 4.93 4.87
CA THR A 249 9.41 4.33 4.14
C THR A 249 9.02 3.03 3.46
N VAL A 250 9.65 2.72 2.34
CA VAL A 250 9.34 1.52 1.54
C VAL A 250 9.56 0.21 2.29
N ASP A 251 10.35 0.22 3.35
CA ASP A 251 10.70 -0.95 4.16
C ASP A 251 9.97 -1.01 5.52
N TRP A 252 9.13 -0.01 5.85
CA TRP A 252 8.39 -0.05 7.09
C TRP A 252 7.26 -1.08 7.03
N ARG A 253 7.16 -1.89 8.09
CA ARG A 253 6.22 -3.00 8.21
C ARG A 253 5.33 -2.78 9.42
N TYR A 254 4.02 -3.00 9.28
CA TYR A 254 3.06 -2.92 10.37
C TYR A 254 2.07 -4.08 10.28
N GLY A 255 1.46 -4.46 11.39
CA GLY A 255 0.45 -5.50 11.45
C GLY A 255 -0.71 -5.10 12.33
N ILE A 256 -1.92 -5.56 11.97
CA ILE A 256 -3.13 -5.35 12.75
C ILE A 256 -4.13 -6.49 12.47
N VAL A 257 -5.08 -6.67 13.37
CA VAL A 257 -6.15 -7.67 13.21
C VAL A 257 -6.97 -7.44 11.92
N PRO A 258 -7.43 -8.51 11.24
CA PRO A 258 -8.03 -8.42 9.90
C PRO A 258 -9.37 -7.70 9.85
N ASP A 259 -10.08 -7.56 10.96
CA ASP A 259 -11.35 -6.85 11.10
C ASP A 259 -11.16 -5.34 11.38
N ALA A 260 -9.91 -4.87 11.56
CA ALA A 260 -9.63 -3.46 11.75
C ALA A 260 -10.01 -2.63 10.53
N ALA A 261 -10.74 -1.53 10.76
CA ALA A 261 -11.16 -0.59 9.74
C ALA A 261 -11.14 0.83 10.29
N ASP A 262 -10.28 1.68 9.75
CA ASP A 262 -10.22 3.09 10.14
C ASP A 262 -9.91 4.02 8.94
N GLY A 263 -9.93 5.34 9.18
CA GLY A 263 -9.69 6.38 8.16
C GLY A 263 -8.27 6.46 7.62
N CYS A 264 -7.42 5.51 7.98
CA CYS A 264 -6.02 5.42 7.57
C CYS A 264 -5.68 4.15 6.80
N ILE A 265 -6.62 3.23 6.70
CA ILE A 265 -6.38 1.91 6.12
C ILE A 265 -7.20 1.75 4.84
N GLY A 266 -6.51 1.47 3.76
CA GLY A 266 -7.04 1.13 2.46
C GLY A 266 -6.25 -0.04 1.86
N PHE A 267 -6.20 -0.14 0.53
CA PHE A 267 -5.47 -1.20 -0.17
C PHE A 267 -5.28 -0.86 -1.64
N ARG A 268 -4.41 -1.61 -2.30
CA ARG A 268 -4.35 -1.67 -3.77
C ARG A 268 -4.51 -3.09 -4.26
N VAL A 269 -4.87 -3.25 -5.52
CA VAL A 269 -5.02 -4.57 -6.14
C VAL A 269 -3.81 -4.89 -7.01
N VAL A 270 -3.53 -6.18 -7.12
CA VAL A 270 -2.69 -6.74 -8.17
C VAL A 270 -3.53 -7.64 -9.07
N LEU A 271 -3.12 -7.72 -10.33
CA LEU A 271 -3.68 -8.62 -11.32
C LEU A 271 -2.57 -9.54 -11.81
N ALA A 272 -2.72 -10.83 -11.58
CA ALA A 272 -1.77 -11.85 -11.96
C ALA A 272 -2.49 -13.14 -12.39
N ARG A 273 -1.79 -13.99 -13.15
CA ARG A 273 -2.19 -15.39 -13.32
C ARG A 273 -1.92 -16.15 -12.01
N ARG A 274 -2.75 -17.14 -11.73
CA ARG A 274 -2.45 -18.14 -10.69
C ARG A 274 -1.35 -19.08 -11.13
#